data_39e6f76dd266c724ecad7cf5e15568fc
#
_entry.id   39e6f76dd266c724ecad7cf5e15568fc
#
_cell.length_a   1.000
_cell.length_b   1.000
_cell.length_c   1.000
_cell.angle_alpha   90.00
_cell.angle_beta   90.00
_cell.angle_gamma   90.00
#
_symmetry.space_group_name_H-M   'P 1'
#
loop_
_entity.id
_entity.type
_entity.pdbx_description
1 polymer ?
#
loop_
_entity_poly.entity_id
_entity_poly.type
_entity_poly.pdbx_seq_one_letter_code
_entity_poly.pdbx_strand_id
1 'polypeptide(L)'
;MPKPLLEVHDLKKHFPVTRGIFSRTAGHVRAVDGVSLTLVEGETLGLVGESGCGKTTVGRTILRLIEATAGQVRFEGLDVFGLKRRELRTMRRRMQIIFQDPYSSLNPRMTVGGMISEAIRIHGLARGSGIRSRTAELLET
;
A
#
# COMPACT_ATOMS: atom_id res chain seq x y z
N MET A 1 27.42 -4.51 5.08
CA MET A 1 26.16 -4.11 5.69
C MET A 1 25.00 -4.74 4.91
N PRO A 2 23.96 -5.27 5.54
CA PRO A 2 22.82 -5.81 4.83
C PRO A 2 22.18 -4.70 3.99
N LYS A 3 21.76 -5.06 2.76
CA LYS A 3 21.11 -4.11 1.84
C LYS A 3 19.71 -3.77 2.35
N PRO A 4 19.33 -2.48 2.44
CA PRO A 4 17.99 -2.10 2.84
C PRO A 4 16.94 -2.68 1.90
N LEU A 5 15.88 -3.25 2.48
CA LEU A 5 14.69 -3.69 1.74
C LEU A 5 13.75 -2.51 1.48
N LEU A 6 13.53 -1.67 2.50
CA LEU A 6 12.70 -0.48 2.42
C LEU A 6 13.45 0.71 3.03
N GLU A 7 13.48 1.82 2.32
CA GLU A 7 14.01 3.10 2.77
C GLU A 7 12.95 4.17 2.58
N VAL A 8 12.68 4.92 3.62
CA VAL A 8 11.75 6.05 3.64
C VAL A 8 12.51 7.28 4.13
N HIS A 9 12.48 8.36 3.36
CA HIS A 9 13.20 9.59 3.66
C HIS A 9 12.24 10.78 3.67
N ASP A 10 12.16 11.48 4.80
CA ASP A 10 11.39 12.71 5.01
C ASP A 10 9.98 12.64 4.44
N LEU A 11 9.29 11.51 4.63
CA LEU A 11 7.97 11.27 4.08
C LEU A 11 6.95 12.23 4.67
N LYS A 12 6.23 12.94 3.81
CA LYS A 12 5.16 13.88 4.19
C LYS A 12 3.87 13.56 3.46
N LYS A 13 2.77 13.60 4.22
CA LYS A 13 1.42 13.57 3.67
C LYS A 13 0.55 14.60 4.36
N HIS A 14 0.21 15.62 3.62
CA HIS A 14 -0.67 16.69 4.06
C HIS A 14 -1.97 16.63 3.25
N PHE A 15 -3.10 16.64 3.94
CA PHE A 15 -4.42 16.66 3.30
C PHE A 15 -4.95 18.09 3.27
N PRO A 16 -5.35 18.60 2.10
CA PRO A 16 -5.95 19.94 2.03
C PRO A 16 -7.31 19.94 2.73
N VAL A 17 -7.55 20.96 3.56
CA VAL A 17 -8.86 21.24 4.15
C VAL A 17 -9.53 22.31 3.30
N THR A 18 -10.60 21.92 2.61
CA THR A 18 -11.39 22.85 1.80
C THR A 18 -12.54 23.43 2.61
N ARG A 19 -12.81 24.72 2.50
CA ARG A 19 -13.92 25.42 3.18
C ARG A 19 -14.75 26.23 2.20
N GLY A 20 -16.08 26.19 2.41
CA GLY A 20 -17.04 26.97 1.62
C GLY A 20 -17.46 26.34 0.29
N ILE A 21 -18.50 26.92 -0.34
CA ILE A 21 -19.13 26.47 -1.58
C ILE A 21 -18.15 26.43 -2.77
N PHE A 22 -17.13 27.29 -2.74
CA PHE A 22 -16.09 27.37 -3.78
C PHE A 22 -14.86 26.50 -3.51
N SER A 23 -14.93 25.56 -2.54
CA SER A 23 -13.84 24.60 -2.21
C SER A 23 -12.44 25.25 -2.09
N ARG A 24 -12.35 26.45 -1.51
CA ARG A 24 -11.06 27.11 -1.29
C ARG A 24 -10.29 26.39 -0.20
N THR A 25 -9.00 26.10 -0.45
CA THR A 25 -8.11 25.50 0.55
C THR A 25 -7.91 26.46 1.72
N ALA A 26 -8.44 26.10 2.89
CA ALA A 26 -8.36 26.87 4.13
C ALA A 26 -7.16 26.48 5.00
N GLY A 27 -6.50 25.36 4.70
CA GLY A 27 -5.35 24.84 5.46
C GLY A 27 -5.00 23.42 5.05
N HIS A 28 -4.09 22.79 5.80
CA HIS A 28 -3.69 21.41 5.58
C HIS A 28 -3.64 20.66 6.91
N VAL A 29 -4.16 19.45 6.92
CA VAL A 29 -3.93 18.48 8.02
C VAL A 29 -2.65 17.74 7.71
N ARG A 30 -1.64 17.87 8.57
CA ARG A 30 -0.34 17.19 8.47
C ARG A 30 -0.46 15.79 9.07
N ALA A 31 -0.95 14.84 8.31
CA ALA A 31 -1.14 13.47 8.78
C ALA A 31 0.18 12.69 8.91
N VAL A 32 1.17 13.01 8.09
CA VAL A 32 2.56 12.54 8.18
C VAL A 32 3.45 13.74 7.90
N ASP A 33 4.43 14.00 8.75
CA ASP A 33 5.29 15.18 8.64
C ASP A 33 6.74 14.83 8.99
N GLY A 34 7.51 14.37 7.97
CA GLY A 34 8.94 14.12 8.09
C GLY A 34 9.32 12.74 8.64
N VAL A 35 8.58 11.69 8.32
CA VAL A 35 8.92 10.32 8.76
C VAL A 35 10.04 9.75 7.92
N SER A 36 11.10 9.26 8.60
CA SER A 36 12.20 8.51 7.98
C SER A 36 12.39 7.19 8.72
N LEU A 37 12.56 6.10 7.98
CA LEU A 37 12.83 4.77 8.51
C LEU A 37 13.54 3.91 7.45
N THR A 38 14.25 2.89 7.94
CA THR A 38 14.88 1.89 7.09
C THR A 38 14.55 0.52 7.65
N LEU A 39 14.28 -0.44 6.76
CA LEU A 39 13.98 -1.82 7.09
C LEU A 39 14.86 -2.73 6.25
N VAL A 40 15.50 -3.71 6.86
CA VAL A 40 16.25 -4.76 6.17
C VAL A 40 15.42 -6.04 6.04
N GLU A 41 15.85 -6.95 5.16
CA GLU A 41 15.16 -8.23 4.97
C GLU A 41 15.15 -9.06 6.27
N GLY A 42 14.00 -9.66 6.60
CA GLY A 42 13.81 -10.43 7.82
C GLY A 42 13.59 -9.61 9.10
N GLU A 43 13.66 -8.28 9.02
CA GLU A 43 13.42 -7.39 10.16
C GLU A 43 11.93 -7.08 10.33
N THR A 44 11.51 -6.92 11.59
CA THR A 44 10.18 -6.41 11.95
C THR A 44 10.31 -5.06 12.62
N LEU A 45 9.70 -4.03 12.04
CA LEU A 45 9.68 -2.66 12.58
C LEU A 45 8.29 -2.35 13.14
N GLY A 46 8.22 -2.06 14.44
CA GLY A 46 6.99 -1.61 15.11
C GLY A 46 6.78 -0.10 14.96
N LEU A 47 5.63 0.31 14.42
CA LEU A 47 5.21 1.71 14.36
C LEU A 47 4.17 1.97 15.46
N VAL A 48 4.56 2.66 16.53
CA VAL A 48 3.74 2.90 17.71
C VAL A 48 3.29 4.35 17.79
N GLY A 49 2.14 4.59 18.40
CA GLY A 49 1.57 5.93 18.60
C GLY A 49 0.07 5.88 18.86
N GLU A 50 -0.51 6.99 19.28
CA GLU A 50 -1.94 7.12 19.59
C GLU A 50 -2.84 6.88 18.37
N SER A 51 -4.14 6.66 18.62
CA SER A 51 -5.13 6.56 17.53
C SER A 51 -5.18 7.88 16.76
N GLY A 52 -5.16 7.81 15.43
CA GLY A 52 -5.19 9.01 14.57
C GLY A 52 -3.83 9.69 14.33
N CYS A 53 -2.72 9.25 14.94
CA CYS A 53 -1.40 9.89 14.75
C CYS A 53 -0.74 9.64 13.37
N GLY A 54 -1.44 9.01 12.42
CA GLY A 54 -0.96 8.87 11.05
C GLY A 54 -0.31 7.54 10.68
N LYS A 55 -0.23 6.53 11.57
CA LYS A 55 0.38 5.20 11.28
C LYS A 55 -0.15 4.55 10.00
N THR A 56 -1.46 4.48 9.87
CA THR A 56 -2.12 3.93 8.67
C THR A 56 -1.82 4.77 7.42
N THR A 57 -1.72 6.08 7.58
CA THR A 57 -1.37 6.99 6.49
C THR A 57 0.05 6.75 6.01
N VAL A 58 1.02 6.53 6.91
CA VAL A 58 2.40 6.16 6.57
C VAL A 58 2.40 4.91 5.69
N GLY A 59 1.80 3.80 6.14
CA GLY A 59 1.77 2.55 5.39
C GLY A 59 1.09 2.70 4.02
N ARG A 60 -0.05 3.39 3.95
CA ARG A 60 -0.74 3.64 2.68
C ARG A 60 0.06 4.52 1.73
N THR A 61 0.82 5.48 2.24
CA THR A 61 1.67 6.37 1.44
C THR A 61 2.90 5.61 0.92
N ILE A 62 3.54 4.77 1.73
CA ILE A 62 4.65 3.89 1.32
C ILE A 62 4.22 3.01 0.14
N LEU A 63 3.03 2.39 0.20
CA LEU A 63 2.47 1.57 -0.87
C LEU A 63 1.93 2.39 -2.06
N ARG A 64 2.04 3.72 -2.00
CA ARG A 64 1.47 4.63 -2.99
C ARG A 64 -0.03 4.35 -3.25
N LEU A 65 -0.77 3.95 -2.21
CA LEU A 65 -2.24 3.93 -2.21
C LEU A 65 -2.79 5.34 -2.01
N ILE A 66 -1.99 6.20 -1.38
CA ILE A 66 -2.21 7.63 -1.23
C ILE A 66 -0.94 8.33 -1.74
N GLU A 67 -1.07 9.38 -2.54
CA GLU A 67 0.08 10.13 -3.02
C GLU A 67 0.74 10.90 -1.89
N ALA A 68 2.07 10.86 -1.83
CA ALA A 68 2.86 11.66 -0.89
C ALA A 68 2.78 13.15 -1.26
N THR A 69 2.90 14.01 -0.26
CA THR A 69 3.08 15.46 -0.48
C THR A 69 4.56 15.77 -0.73
N ALA A 70 5.47 15.08 -0.04
CA ALA A 70 6.92 15.19 -0.21
C ALA A 70 7.61 13.94 0.36
N GLY A 71 8.92 13.84 0.17
CA GLY A 71 9.76 12.74 0.62
C GLY A 71 10.00 11.70 -0.46
N GLN A 72 10.71 10.65 -0.10
CA GLN A 72 11.09 9.57 -1.00
C GLN A 72 10.86 8.21 -0.34
N VAL A 73 10.43 7.23 -1.13
CA VAL A 73 10.32 5.83 -0.73
C VAL A 73 11.05 4.97 -1.74
N ARG A 74 12.01 4.16 -1.26
CA ARG A 74 12.69 3.15 -2.07
C ARG A 74 12.38 1.76 -1.54
N PHE A 75 12.01 0.88 -2.43
CA PHE A 75 11.84 -0.54 -2.16
C PHE A 75 12.82 -1.33 -3.02
N GLU A 76 13.72 -2.10 -2.38
CA GLU A 76 14.81 -2.81 -3.05
C GLU A 76 15.66 -1.89 -3.95
N GLY A 77 15.84 -0.64 -3.52
CA GLY A 77 16.57 0.38 -4.25
C GLY A 77 15.78 1.08 -5.37
N LEU A 78 14.55 0.65 -5.69
CA LEU A 78 13.70 1.28 -6.70
C LEU A 78 12.85 2.38 -6.08
N ASP A 79 12.84 3.57 -6.69
CA ASP A 79 11.99 4.69 -6.24
C ASP A 79 10.52 4.40 -6.54
N VAL A 80 9.73 4.15 -5.48
CA VAL A 80 8.31 3.79 -5.56
C VAL A 80 7.48 4.91 -6.17
N PHE A 81 7.83 6.18 -5.92
CA PHE A 81 7.07 7.33 -6.40
C PHE A 81 7.34 7.65 -7.87
N GLY A 82 8.52 7.30 -8.38
CA GLY A 82 8.89 7.44 -9.78
C GLY A 82 8.33 6.36 -10.71
N LEU A 83 7.82 5.23 -10.18
CA LEU A 83 7.33 4.13 -11.00
C LEU A 83 6.12 4.48 -11.83
N LYS A 84 6.09 3.99 -13.06
CA LYS A 84 4.89 4.00 -13.91
C LYS A 84 3.84 3.02 -13.39
N ARG A 85 2.58 3.24 -13.73
CA ARG A 85 1.43 2.44 -13.26
C ARG A 85 1.62 0.92 -13.43
N ARG A 86 2.24 0.49 -14.53
CA ARG A 86 2.49 -0.93 -14.82
C ARG A 86 3.56 -1.51 -13.89
N GLU A 87 4.65 -0.79 -13.69
CA GLU A 87 5.76 -1.16 -12.80
C GLU A 87 5.29 -1.22 -11.34
N LEU A 88 4.52 -0.21 -10.89
CA LEU A 88 3.93 -0.17 -9.57
C LEU A 88 3.01 -1.38 -9.31
N ARG A 89 2.22 -1.81 -10.32
CA ARG A 89 1.38 -3.01 -10.20
C ARG A 89 2.23 -4.27 -9.98
N THR A 90 3.36 -4.39 -10.67
CA THR A 90 4.29 -5.51 -10.50
C THR A 90 4.94 -5.47 -9.12
N MET A 91 5.37 -4.29 -8.66
CA MET A 91 5.96 -4.11 -7.34
C MET A 91 4.98 -4.44 -6.21
N ARG A 92 3.70 -4.10 -6.33
CA ARG A 92 2.65 -4.42 -5.34
C ARG A 92 2.41 -5.91 -5.12
N ARG A 93 2.94 -6.79 -5.97
CA ARG A 93 2.97 -8.24 -5.71
C ARG A 93 3.96 -8.60 -4.59
N ARG A 94 4.95 -7.75 -4.34
CA ARG A 94 6.01 -7.92 -3.34
C ARG A 94 5.80 -7.07 -2.10
N MET A 95 4.99 -6.00 -2.20
CA MET A 95 4.60 -5.13 -1.10
C MET A 95 3.11 -5.23 -0.87
N GLN A 96 2.69 -5.81 0.24
CA GLN A 96 1.28 -6.00 0.56
C GLN A 96 0.91 -5.33 1.88
N ILE A 97 -0.37 -5.07 2.08
CA ILE A 97 -0.91 -4.53 3.33
C ILE A 97 -2.04 -5.43 3.81
N ILE A 98 -2.04 -5.71 5.11
CA ILE A 98 -3.17 -6.34 5.79
C ILE A 98 -3.84 -5.25 6.62
N PHE A 99 -5.12 -5.00 6.37
CA PHE A 99 -5.88 -4.00 7.11
C PHE A 99 -6.31 -4.54 8.47
N GLN A 100 -6.50 -3.64 9.42
CA GLN A 100 -6.91 -3.96 10.79
C GLN A 100 -8.25 -4.71 10.85
N ASP A 101 -9.17 -4.39 9.94
CA ASP A 101 -10.42 -5.12 9.73
C ASP A 101 -10.37 -5.80 8.35
N PRO A 102 -10.02 -7.10 8.31
CA PRO A 102 -9.95 -7.83 7.06
C PRO A 102 -11.35 -8.07 6.44
N TYR A 103 -12.40 -8.14 7.26
CA TYR A 103 -13.76 -8.38 6.75
C TYR A 103 -14.30 -7.20 5.96
N SER A 104 -14.05 -5.97 6.40
CA SER A 104 -14.44 -4.77 5.65
C SER A 104 -13.67 -4.60 4.32
N SER A 105 -12.54 -5.33 4.17
CA SER A 105 -11.74 -5.31 2.95
C SER A 105 -12.25 -6.27 1.89
N LEU A 106 -13.13 -7.22 2.25
CA LEU A 106 -13.70 -8.18 1.35
C LEU A 106 -15.00 -7.64 0.73
N ASN A 107 -15.20 -7.86 -0.56
CA ASN A 107 -16.45 -7.51 -1.21
C ASN A 107 -17.54 -8.52 -0.84
N PRO A 108 -18.59 -8.16 -0.05
CA PRO A 108 -19.61 -9.09 0.43
C PRO A 108 -20.47 -9.67 -0.70
N ARG A 109 -20.40 -9.11 -1.91
CA ARG A 109 -21.13 -9.60 -3.10
C ARG A 109 -20.34 -10.63 -3.91
N MET A 110 -19.10 -10.92 -3.52
CA MET A 110 -18.23 -11.89 -4.20
C MET A 110 -18.10 -13.16 -3.38
N THR A 111 -18.00 -14.29 -4.07
CA THR A 111 -17.61 -15.56 -3.44
C THR A 111 -16.10 -15.52 -3.12
N VAL A 112 -15.65 -16.32 -2.15
CA VAL A 112 -14.21 -16.47 -1.81
C VAL A 112 -13.40 -16.83 -3.05
N GLY A 113 -13.84 -17.84 -3.81
CA GLY A 113 -13.18 -18.22 -5.07
C GLY A 113 -13.16 -17.08 -6.11
N GLY A 114 -14.21 -16.24 -6.13
CA GLY A 114 -14.27 -15.04 -6.98
C GLY A 114 -13.20 -14.02 -6.63
N MET A 115 -13.01 -13.72 -5.34
CA MET A 115 -12.00 -12.77 -4.86
C MET A 115 -10.57 -13.26 -5.18
N ILE A 116 -10.29 -14.54 -4.95
CA ILE A 116 -8.98 -15.15 -5.28
C ILE A 116 -8.75 -15.12 -6.80
N SER A 117 -9.76 -15.51 -7.58
CA SER A 117 -9.68 -15.51 -9.05
C SER A 117 -9.44 -14.12 -9.62
N GLU A 118 -10.00 -13.08 -8.99
CA GLU A 118 -9.78 -11.68 -9.38
C GLU A 118 -8.31 -11.28 -9.18
N ALA A 119 -7.72 -11.61 -8.03
CA ALA A 119 -6.30 -11.35 -7.76
C ALA A 119 -5.40 -12.07 -8.78
N ILE A 120 -5.67 -13.35 -9.07
CA ILE A 120 -4.93 -14.12 -10.08
C ILE A 120 -5.01 -13.44 -11.45
N ARG A 121 -6.18 -12.95 -11.84
CA ARG A 121 -6.42 -12.25 -13.12
C ARG A 121 -5.70 -10.91 -13.18
N ILE A 122 -5.84 -10.09 -12.13
CA ILE A 122 -5.22 -8.75 -12.05
C ILE A 122 -3.70 -8.84 -12.18
N HIS A 123 -3.10 -9.83 -11.52
CA HIS A 123 -1.65 -10.03 -11.54
C HIS A 123 -1.15 -10.90 -12.69
N GLY A 124 -2.05 -11.42 -13.53
CA GLY A 124 -1.69 -12.24 -14.69
C GLY A 124 -1.01 -13.56 -14.32
N LEU A 125 -1.34 -14.14 -13.16
CA LEU A 125 -0.73 -15.37 -12.66
C LEU A 125 -1.21 -16.63 -13.40
N ALA A 126 -2.43 -16.58 -13.95
CA ALA A 126 -2.99 -17.62 -14.81
C ALA A 126 -3.99 -17.02 -15.80
N ARG A 127 -4.40 -17.80 -16.83
CA ARG A 127 -5.38 -17.42 -17.84
C ARG A 127 -6.37 -18.55 -18.12
N GLY A 128 -7.57 -18.22 -18.59
CA GLY A 128 -8.58 -19.21 -18.98
C GLY A 128 -8.92 -20.20 -17.85
N SER A 129 -8.93 -21.49 -18.14
CA SER A 129 -9.19 -22.56 -17.18
C SER A 129 -8.15 -22.65 -16.04
N GLY A 130 -6.91 -22.22 -16.28
CA GLY A 130 -5.85 -22.20 -15.28
C GLY A 130 -6.15 -21.32 -14.06
N ILE A 131 -7.01 -20.30 -14.21
CA ILE A 131 -7.45 -19.47 -13.07
C ILE A 131 -8.22 -20.34 -12.07
N ARG A 132 -9.14 -21.18 -12.54
CA ARG A 132 -9.95 -22.06 -11.69
C ARG A 132 -9.08 -23.08 -10.96
N SER A 133 -8.15 -23.74 -11.66
CA SER A 133 -7.22 -24.69 -11.07
C SER A 133 -6.34 -24.04 -10.01
N ARG A 134 -5.77 -22.85 -10.30
CA ARG A 134 -4.95 -22.14 -9.32
C ARG A 134 -5.75 -21.62 -8.12
N THR A 135 -7.02 -21.26 -8.32
CA THR A 135 -7.91 -20.84 -7.23
C THR A 135 -8.20 -22.05 -6.31
N ALA A 136 -8.47 -23.22 -6.86
CA ALA A 136 -8.71 -24.44 -6.06
C ALA A 136 -7.46 -24.80 -5.25
N GLU A 137 -6.29 -24.82 -5.87
CA GLU A 137 -5.01 -25.07 -5.20
C GLU A 137 -4.77 -24.16 -3.99
N LEU A 138 -5.06 -22.84 -4.14
CA LEU A 138 -4.90 -21.87 -3.06
C LEU A 138 -5.94 -22.00 -1.93
N LEU A 139 -7.05 -22.67 -2.18
CA LEU A 139 -8.09 -22.93 -1.16
C LEU A 139 -7.82 -24.22 -0.39
N GLU A 140 -6.98 -25.10 -0.91
CA GLU A 140 -6.59 -26.37 -0.28
C GLU A 140 -5.34 -26.25 0.62
N THR A 141 -4.64 -25.08 0.59
CA THR A 141 -3.44 -24.79 1.39
C THR A 141 -3.82 -24.18 2.73
#